data_215558b4069b71cac90abdcf08187843
#
_entry.id   215558b4069b71cac90abdcf08187843
#
_cell.length_a   1.000
_cell.length_b   1.000
_cell.length_c   1.000
_cell.angle_alpha   90.00
_cell.angle_beta   90.00
_cell.angle_gamma   90.00
#
_symmetry.space_group_name_H-M   'P 1'
#
loop_
_entity.id
_entity.type
_entity.pdbx_description
1 polymer ?
#
loop_
_entity_poly.entity_id
_entity_poly.type
_entity_poly.pdbx_seq_one_letter_code
_entity_poly.pdbx_strand_id
1 'polypeptide(L)'
;MKLNKKMFDLGTTILASKEKNPNAIAIAGIDYKYTYYEWFKKIDTLSGSLKYLGLKKQEKVITLLQNNFEASTIHWACQLNNLIVVPLNWRMKSEEIDFCISNSEASCIFFQEESMDGVELSLEAKKIKQVFVGDNNNNILNISELIKNGNPGNHPEGKSDSYSIILYTSGTTGKPKGVPRTHLAERSAALAHVAQNMYKNGEITLGVMPLYHTMGIRSLISMSLINGTFITQPKFSSLEAIKLINNFKITSLYLVTTLFHELIEDKSFTNNKVKTCKKLGFAGAPMNNGLIKKVMKAFKPIQLVNHYGSSEVYTFTVDQNADKKPGSAGKAGINQRIRVVEIGSNNPQKIVKKNIEGEIIASLKSEESFSGYLKRPDANKKSIIKNWYFTNDIGYIDNNGDLFVTGRVDDMIITGGENVSPIEIENLLSLNKNVLEVVVVGLPDEKWGQRICGFIKRDGNIEFGNLDKHCKESGMANFKRPKEYIFVKEIPKSPTGKILRRKLLAGEYDLDR
;
A
#
# COMPACT_ATOMS: atom_id res chain seq x y z
N MET A 1 13.29 -35.60 15.63
CA MET A 1 14.15 -34.41 15.77
C MET A 1 13.43 -33.23 15.10
N LYS A 2 12.78 -32.32 15.84
CA LYS A 2 12.23 -31.09 15.25
C LYS A 2 13.42 -30.23 14.85
N LEU A 3 13.70 -30.13 13.56
CA LEU A 3 14.63 -29.13 13.05
C LEU A 3 14.10 -27.75 13.51
N ASN A 4 14.80 -27.14 14.47
CA ASN A 4 14.59 -25.75 14.82
C ASN A 4 14.86 -24.94 13.53
N LYS A 5 13.83 -24.50 12.83
CA LYS A 5 13.97 -23.63 11.66
C LYS A 5 14.59 -22.31 12.12
N LYS A 6 15.91 -22.24 12.10
CA LYS A 6 16.69 -21.02 12.36
C LYS A 6 16.54 -20.12 11.13
N MET A 7 15.63 -19.18 11.17
CA MET A 7 15.44 -18.17 10.12
C MET A 7 15.51 -16.80 10.78
N PHE A 8 16.05 -15.83 10.08
CA PHE A 8 16.10 -14.45 10.56
C PHE A 8 14.70 -13.90 10.77
N ASP A 9 14.46 -13.39 11.98
CA ASP A 9 13.40 -12.44 12.26
C ASP A 9 13.79 -11.02 11.79
N LEU A 10 12.89 -10.05 11.90
CA LEU A 10 13.19 -8.69 11.50
C LEU A 10 14.16 -7.97 12.45
N GLY A 11 14.13 -8.29 13.75
CA GLY A 11 15.10 -7.76 14.71
C GLY A 11 16.52 -8.18 14.36
N THR A 12 16.72 -9.46 14.06
CA THR A 12 18.01 -9.97 13.55
C THR A 12 18.38 -9.33 12.21
N THR A 13 17.38 -9.03 11.35
CA THR A 13 17.63 -8.39 10.04
C THR A 13 18.25 -7.01 10.19
N ILE A 14 17.69 -6.14 11.05
CA ILE A 14 18.24 -4.78 11.25
C ILE A 14 19.60 -4.81 11.95
N LEU A 15 19.80 -5.73 12.89
CA LEU A 15 21.11 -5.95 13.54
C LEU A 15 22.17 -6.35 12.51
N ALA A 16 21.87 -7.34 11.67
CA ALA A 16 22.78 -7.79 10.62
C ALA A 16 23.11 -6.67 9.61
N SER A 17 22.16 -5.77 9.33
CA SER A 17 22.40 -4.63 8.45
C SER A 17 23.38 -3.63 9.07
N LYS A 18 23.25 -3.35 10.37
CA LYS A 18 24.20 -2.53 11.13
C LYS A 18 25.60 -3.17 11.18
N GLU A 19 25.69 -4.49 11.36
CA GLU A 19 26.98 -5.19 11.40
C GLU A 19 27.68 -5.23 10.03
N LYS A 20 26.89 -5.42 8.97
CA LYS A 20 27.39 -5.51 7.59
C LYS A 20 27.98 -4.20 7.09
N ASN A 21 27.34 -3.04 7.34
CA ASN A 21 27.83 -1.73 6.94
C ASN A 21 27.38 -0.63 7.91
N PRO A 22 28.05 -0.48 9.08
CA PRO A 22 27.66 0.44 10.13
C PRO A 22 27.67 1.91 9.69
N ASN A 23 28.54 2.27 8.75
CA ASN A 23 28.75 3.66 8.32
C ASN A 23 27.87 4.08 7.13
N ALA A 24 27.15 3.14 6.49
CA ALA A 24 26.20 3.50 5.45
C ALA A 24 25.04 4.31 6.04
N ILE A 25 24.53 5.27 5.29
CA ILE A 25 23.35 6.04 5.70
C ILE A 25 22.13 5.12 5.64
N ALA A 26 21.43 5.01 6.77
CA ALA A 26 20.27 4.14 6.91
C ALA A 26 18.95 4.91 6.72
N ILE A 27 18.85 6.08 7.36
CA ILE A 27 17.65 6.90 7.35
C ILE A 27 18.04 8.39 7.32
N ALA A 28 17.30 9.18 6.57
CA ALA A 28 17.47 10.63 6.55
C ALA A 28 16.13 11.33 6.26
N GLY A 29 16.07 12.60 6.60
CA GLY A 29 15.01 13.54 6.29
C GLY A 29 15.60 14.91 6.00
N ILE A 30 14.78 15.95 6.06
CA ILE A 30 15.25 17.32 5.79
C ILE A 30 16.34 17.72 6.81
N ASP A 31 16.11 17.46 8.10
CA ASP A 31 16.90 18.00 9.21
C ASP A 31 17.77 16.96 9.92
N TYR A 32 17.79 15.72 9.43
CA TYR A 32 18.57 14.66 10.04
C TYR A 32 19.09 13.64 9.02
N LYS A 33 20.16 12.97 9.45
CA LYS A 33 20.81 11.92 8.68
C LYS A 33 21.56 11.01 9.66
N TYR A 34 21.20 9.72 9.67
CA TYR A 34 21.82 8.74 10.56
C TYR A 34 22.39 7.56 9.77
N THR A 35 23.57 7.13 10.17
CA THR A 35 24.16 5.86 9.72
C THR A 35 23.42 4.68 10.34
N TYR A 36 23.66 3.46 9.83
CA TYR A 36 23.11 2.24 10.44
C TYR A 36 23.55 2.09 11.90
N TYR A 37 24.79 2.47 12.24
CA TYR A 37 25.29 2.44 13.62
C TYR A 37 24.52 3.42 14.52
N GLU A 38 24.42 4.68 14.12
CA GLU A 38 23.75 5.73 14.90
C GLU A 38 22.25 5.45 15.06
N TRP A 39 21.60 5.03 13.97
CA TRP A 39 20.18 4.70 14.02
C TRP A 39 19.91 3.47 14.87
N PHE A 40 20.70 2.40 14.70
CA PHE A 40 20.57 1.18 15.50
C PHE A 40 20.72 1.49 17.00
N LYS A 41 21.64 2.36 17.40
CA LYS A 41 21.77 2.78 18.79
C LYS A 41 20.46 3.39 19.34
N LYS A 42 19.78 4.24 18.55
CA LYS A 42 18.48 4.83 18.91
C LYS A 42 17.37 3.76 18.97
N ILE A 43 17.35 2.84 18.02
CA ILE A 43 16.42 1.71 17.98
C ILE A 43 16.59 0.82 19.22
N ASP A 44 17.83 0.48 19.57
CA ASP A 44 18.15 -0.40 20.70
C ASP A 44 17.82 0.27 22.04
N THR A 45 18.11 1.57 22.20
CA THR A 45 17.73 2.33 23.38
C THR A 45 16.19 2.38 23.54
N LEU A 46 15.45 2.68 22.46
CA LEU A 46 14.00 2.64 22.50
C LEU A 46 13.46 1.23 22.82
N SER A 47 14.08 0.19 22.27
CA SER A 47 13.73 -1.20 22.57
C SER A 47 13.83 -1.50 24.08
N GLY A 48 14.91 -1.06 24.75
CA GLY A 48 15.05 -1.16 26.20
C GLY A 48 14.00 -0.38 26.96
N SER A 49 13.67 0.83 26.51
CA SER A 49 12.60 1.65 27.11
C SER A 49 11.23 0.99 27.00
N LEU A 50 10.91 0.34 25.88
CA LEU A 50 9.65 -0.42 25.72
C LEU A 50 9.56 -1.58 26.73
N LYS A 51 10.67 -2.28 26.98
CA LYS A 51 10.73 -3.31 28.05
C LYS A 51 10.52 -2.72 29.42
N TYR A 52 11.17 -1.58 29.71
CA TYR A 52 11.00 -0.89 31.01
C TYR A 52 9.56 -0.41 31.22
N LEU A 53 8.84 -0.03 30.15
CA LEU A 53 7.41 0.26 30.19
C LEU A 53 6.56 -1.00 30.45
N GLY A 54 7.18 -2.16 30.57
CA GLY A 54 6.50 -3.43 30.88
C GLY A 54 5.81 -4.09 29.69
N LEU A 55 6.15 -3.70 28.46
CA LEU A 55 5.61 -4.36 27.26
C LEU A 55 6.25 -5.74 27.08
N LYS A 56 5.41 -6.76 26.88
CA LYS A 56 5.80 -8.17 26.76
C LYS A 56 5.76 -8.64 25.32
N LYS A 57 6.52 -9.69 24.99
CA LYS A 57 6.52 -10.31 23.66
C LYS A 57 5.11 -10.57 23.14
N GLN A 58 4.90 -10.26 21.85
CA GLN A 58 3.63 -10.40 21.13
C GLN A 58 2.52 -9.45 21.61
N GLU A 59 2.80 -8.52 22.53
CA GLU A 59 1.89 -7.40 22.77
C GLU A 59 1.89 -6.44 21.57
N LYS A 60 0.77 -5.74 21.40
CA LYS A 60 0.52 -4.91 20.23
C LYS A 60 0.76 -3.46 20.58
N VAL A 61 1.49 -2.78 19.71
CA VAL A 61 1.84 -1.37 19.81
C VAL A 61 1.24 -0.62 18.62
N ILE A 62 0.26 0.21 18.88
CA ILE A 62 -0.35 1.06 17.85
C ILE A 62 0.55 2.25 17.55
N THR A 63 0.65 2.62 16.27
CA THR A 63 1.27 3.88 15.83
C THR A 63 0.30 4.67 14.97
N LEU A 64 -0.05 5.87 15.38
CA LEU A 64 -0.85 6.87 14.66
C LEU A 64 0.04 8.01 14.19
N LEU A 65 0.99 7.69 13.30
CA LEU A 65 2.09 8.56 12.91
C LEU A 65 2.17 8.74 11.40
N GLN A 66 2.67 9.90 11.00
CA GLN A 66 3.17 10.13 9.65
C GLN A 66 4.49 9.37 9.42
N ASN A 67 5.03 9.43 8.20
CA ASN A 67 6.29 8.77 7.85
C ASN A 67 7.52 9.58 8.33
N ASN A 68 7.64 9.75 9.62
CA ASN A 68 8.76 10.42 10.26
C ASN A 68 9.85 9.42 10.71
N PHE A 69 10.92 9.95 11.27
CA PHE A 69 12.02 9.18 11.86
C PHE A 69 11.53 8.24 12.96
N GLU A 70 10.66 8.76 13.83
CA GLU A 70 10.16 8.07 15.00
C GLU A 70 9.32 6.85 14.62
N ALA A 71 8.42 6.97 13.64
CA ALA A 71 7.60 5.86 13.17
C ALA A 71 8.47 4.68 12.69
N SER A 72 9.54 4.98 11.93
CA SER A 72 10.49 3.98 11.46
C SER A 72 11.31 3.38 12.62
N THR A 73 11.70 4.19 13.59
CA THR A 73 12.47 3.77 14.77
C THR A 73 11.64 2.89 15.70
N ILE A 74 10.36 3.26 15.94
CA ILE A 74 9.41 2.45 16.73
C ILE A 74 9.20 1.09 16.06
N HIS A 75 9.02 1.08 14.73
CA HIS A 75 8.88 -0.19 14.00
C HIS A 75 10.03 -1.14 14.35
N TRP A 76 11.27 -0.72 14.18
CA TRP A 76 12.43 -1.57 14.43
C TRP A 76 12.65 -1.92 15.92
N ALA A 77 12.37 -0.98 16.82
CA ALA A 77 12.44 -1.25 18.27
C ALA A 77 11.42 -2.33 18.69
N CYS A 78 10.22 -2.31 18.12
CA CYS A 78 9.24 -3.36 18.33
C CYS A 78 9.71 -4.72 17.76
N GLN A 79 10.36 -4.72 16.57
CA GLN A 79 10.89 -5.96 15.99
C GLN A 79 12.01 -6.58 16.85
N LEU A 80 12.89 -5.77 17.47
CA LEU A 80 13.90 -6.27 18.41
C LEU A 80 13.27 -6.99 19.61
N ASN A 81 12.16 -6.49 20.13
CA ASN A 81 11.47 -7.02 21.31
C ASN A 81 10.41 -8.10 21.00
N ASN A 82 10.28 -8.50 19.73
CA ASN A 82 9.19 -9.40 19.32
C ASN A 82 7.79 -8.84 19.71
N LEU A 83 7.61 -7.53 19.63
CA LEU A 83 6.31 -6.85 19.74
C LEU A 83 5.64 -6.79 18.36
N ILE A 84 4.33 -6.67 18.36
CA ILE A 84 3.55 -6.56 17.12
C ILE A 84 3.23 -5.09 16.88
N VAL A 85 3.72 -4.51 15.79
CA VAL A 85 3.35 -3.13 15.40
C VAL A 85 1.97 -3.15 14.75
N VAL A 86 1.12 -2.19 15.13
CA VAL A 86 -0.20 -1.97 14.53
C VAL A 86 -0.24 -0.54 13.99
N PRO A 87 0.35 -0.30 12.81
CA PRO A 87 0.36 1.04 12.25
C PRO A 87 -1.01 1.36 11.68
N LEU A 88 -1.57 2.49 12.10
CA LEU A 88 -2.88 2.98 11.72
C LEU A 88 -2.76 4.31 10.98
N ASN A 89 -3.76 4.61 10.17
CA ASN A 89 -3.84 5.90 9.53
C ASN A 89 -4.00 7.01 10.58
N TRP A 90 -3.06 7.93 10.64
CA TRP A 90 -3.04 9.04 11.59
C TRP A 90 -4.25 9.98 11.50
N ARG A 91 -5.06 9.87 10.43
CA ARG A 91 -6.32 10.63 10.26
C ARG A 91 -7.55 9.90 10.80
N MET A 92 -7.38 8.74 11.45
CA MET A 92 -8.51 8.00 12.03
C MET A 92 -9.21 8.81 13.10
N LYS A 93 -10.53 8.66 13.13
CA LYS A 93 -11.37 9.23 14.20
C LYS A 93 -11.42 8.29 15.42
N SER A 94 -11.88 8.83 16.54
CA SER A 94 -11.93 8.12 17.83
C SER A 94 -12.60 6.75 17.76
N GLU A 95 -13.72 6.60 17.05
CA GLU A 95 -14.46 5.34 16.95
C GLU A 95 -13.67 4.27 16.18
N GLU A 96 -12.89 4.69 15.16
CA GLU A 96 -12.03 3.78 14.40
C GLU A 96 -10.83 3.35 15.25
N ILE A 97 -10.28 4.29 16.05
CA ILE A 97 -9.18 4.02 17.00
C ILE A 97 -9.66 3.05 18.07
N ASP A 98 -10.82 3.28 18.69
CA ASP A 98 -11.42 2.41 19.69
C ASP A 98 -11.61 1.00 19.15
N PHE A 99 -12.14 0.89 17.92
CA PHE A 99 -12.27 -0.40 17.27
C PHE A 99 -10.92 -1.11 17.09
N CYS A 100 -9.90 -0.41 16.60
CA CYS A 100 -8.60 -1.02 16.36
C CYS A 100 -7.88 -1.42 17.66
N ILE A 101 -7.98 -0.63 18.73
CA ILE A 101 -7.45 -0.97 20.06
C ILE A 101 -8.12 -2.23 20.60
N SER A 102 -9.46 -2.26 20.64
CA SER A 102 -10.23 -3.38 21.16
C SER A 102 -10.05 -4.65 20.32
N ASN A 103 -10.02 -4.53 18.99
CA ASN A 103 -9.84 -5.66 18.08
C ASN A 103 -8.44 -6.26 18.17
N SER A 104 -7.39 -5.42 18.20
CA SER A 104 -6.00 -5.87 18.32
C SER A 104 -5.60 -6.22 19.75
N GLU A 105 -6.32 -5.75 20.78
CA GLU A 105 -5.92 -5.82 22.18
C GLU A 105 -4.56 -5.13 22.40
N ALA A 106 -4.43 -3.91 21.90
CA ALA A 106 -3.20 -3.16 22.02
C ALA A 106 -2.92 -2.72 23.45
N SER A 107 -1.64 -2.73 23.85
CA SER A 107 -1.17 -2.35 25.20
C SER A 107 -0.56 -0.95 25.24
N CYS A 108 -0.21 -0.38 24.07
CA CYS A 108 0.44 0.91 23.96
C CYS A 108 0.06 1.59 22.64
N ILE A 109 0.01 2.92 22.68
CA ILE A 109 -0.22 3.77 21.51
C ILE A 109 0.79 4.89 21.43
N PHE A 110 1.41 5.05 20.26
CA PHE A 110 2.24 6.19 19.88
C PHE A 110 1.44 7.08 18.94
N PHE A 111 1.40 8.37 19.23
CA PHE A 111 0.63 9.34 18.44
C PHE A 111 1.35 10.69 18.39
N GLN A 112 0.97 11.54 17.46
CA GLN A 112 1.55 12.85 17.22
C GLN A 112 0.47 13.92 17.14
N GLU A 113 0.85 15.18 16.97
CA GLU A 113 -0.07 16.33 16.96
C GLU A 113 -1.26 16.12 16.00
N GLU A 114 -0.99 15.69 14.75
CA GLU A 114 -2.02 15.50 13.73
C GLU A 114 -3.01 14.38 14.04
N SER A 115 -2.75 13.55 15.02
CA SER A 115 -3.64 12.46 15.47
C SER A 115 -4.16 12.66 16.90
N MET A 116 -3.79 13.76 17.56
CA MET A 116 -4.12 14.05 18.95
C MET A 116 -5.61 14.06 19.22
N ASP A 117 -6.39 14.83 18.44
CA ASP A 117 -7.85 14.93 18.64
C ASP A 117 -8.54 13.55 18.65
N GLY A 118 -8.14 12.68 17.72
CA GLY A 118 -8.69 11.32 17.65
C GLY A 118 -8.34 10.47 18.88
N VAL A 119 -7.13 10.61 19.40
CA VAL A 119 -6.66 9.86 20.58
C VAL A 119 -7.29 10.39 21.87
N GLU A 120 -7.39 11.70 22.05
CA GLU A 120 -7.99 12.32 23.24
C GLU A 120 -9.48 12.00 23.38
N LEU A 121 -10.20 11.92 22.26
CA LEU A 121 -11.61 11.53 22.22
C LEU A 121 -11.82 10.02 22.33
N SER A 122 -10.80 9.20 22.09
CA SER A 122 -10.89 7.74 22.18
C SER A 122 -11.03 7.26 23.61
N LEU A 123 -12.03 6.42 23.89
CA LEU A 123 -12.25 5.82 25.20
C LEU A 123 -11.28 4.66 25.47
N GLU A 124 -10.91 3.93 24.44
CA GLU A 124 -9.98 2.80 24.57
C GLU A 124 -8.52 3.26 24.69
N ALA A 125 -8.14 4.36 24.01
CA ALA A 125 -6.79 4.91 24.13
C ALA A 125 -6.47 5.36 25.57
N LYS A 126 -7.46 5.85 26.32
CA LYS A 126 -7.30 6.24 27.73
C LYS A 126 -6.98 5.08 28.68
N LYS A 127 -7.22 3.83 28.25
CA LYS A 127 -7.01 2.63 29.06
C LYS A 127 -5.64 1.99 28.86
N ILE A 128 -4.87 2.43 27.88
CA ILE A 128 -3.57 1.87 27.52
C ILE A 128 -2.45 2.90 27.67
N LYS A 129 -1.20 2.44 27.61
CA LYS A 129 -0.04 3.32 27.68
C LYS A 129 -0.01 4.26 26.47
N GLN A 130 0.18 5.56 26.73
CA GLN A 130 0.24 6.60 25.70
C GLN A 130 1.65 7.19 25.64
N VAL A 131 2.19 7.33 24.44
CA VAL A 131 3.49 7.96 24.18
C VAL A 131 3.31 9.00 23.07
N PHE A 132 3.65 10.23 23.36
CA PHE A 132 3.60 11.33 22.40
C PHE A 132 4.88 11.39 21.55
N VAL A 133 4.71 11.72 20.29
CA VAL A 133 5.79 11.88 19.31
C VAL A 133 5.75 13.32 18.80
N GLY A 134 6.72 14.11 19.20
CA GLY A 134 6.83 15.54 18.87
C GLY A 134 7.38 16.36 20.04
N ASP A 135 7.45 17.67 19.86
CA ASP A 135 7.84 18.61 20.91
C ASP A 135 6.64 18.84 21.83
N ASN A 136 6.69 18.32 23.04
CA ASN A 136 5.54 18.34 23.94
C ASN A 136 5.82 19.01 25.27
N ASN A 137 4.85 19.82 25.73
CA ASN A 137 4.77 20.41 27.06
C ASN A 137 3.67 19.78 27.95
N ASN A 138 2.97 18.77 27.50
CA ASN A 138 1.85 18.15 28.22
C ASN A 138 2.36 16.92 28.99
N ASN A 139 2.13 16.69 30.22
CA ASN A 139 2.55 15.58 31.08
C ASN A 139 2.40 14.14 30.52
N ILE A 140 2.46 13.97 29.21
CA ILE A 140 2.43 12.69 28.50
C ILE A 140 3.88 12.25 28.26
N LEU A 141 4.16 10.98 28.43
CA LEU A 141 5.46 10.39 28.15
C LEU A 141 5.88 10.67 26.71
N ASN A 142 7.09 11.20 26.51
CA ASN A 142 7.58 11.60 25.19
C ASN A 142 8.59 10.59 24.64
N ILE A 143 8.50 10.30 23.34
CA ILE A 143 9.40 9.37 22.67
C ILE A 143 10.87 9.84 22.73
N SER A 144 11.13 11.14 22.67
CA SER A 144 12.50 11.68 22.73
C SER A 144 13.19 11.33 24.04
N GLU A 145 12.48 11.30 25.16
CA GLU A 145 12.99 10.84 26.45
C GLU A 145 13.30 9.35 26.44
N LEU A 146 12.42 8.53 25.83
CA LEU A 146 12.62 7.09 25.70
C LEU A 146 13.85 6.75 24.84
N ILE A 147 14.09 7.51 23.78
CA ILE A 147 15.26 7.32 22.90
C ILE A 147 16.55 7.85 23.56
N LYS A 148 16.47 8.91 24.36
CA LYS A 148 17.63 9.54 24.99
C LYS A 148 18.09 8.84 26.27
N ASN A 149 17.13 8.46 27.13
CA ASN A 149 17.39 8.05 28.51
C ASN A 149 17.26 6.53 28.74
N GLY A 150 16.81 5.77 27.74
CA GLY A 150 16.65 4.33 27.84
C GLY A 150 17.99 3.57 27.89
N ASN A 151 17.97 2.39 28.47
CA ASN A 151 19.09 1.46 28.41
C ASN A 151 18.97 0.58 27.14
N PRO A 152 20.07 0.14 26.54
CA PRO A 152 20.03 -0.79 25.41
C PRO A 152 19.21 -2.04 25.71
N GLY A 153 18.39 -2.46 24.74
CA GLY A 153 17.50 -3.63 24.87
C GLY A 153 18.19 -4.99 24.70
N ASN A 154 19.38 -5.01 24.12
CA ASN A 154 20.39 -6.04 23.90
C ASN A 154 20.21 -6.95 22.70
N HIS A 155 19.29 -7.86 22.62
CA HIS A 155 19.29 -8.84 21.53
C HIS A 155 17.93 -9.03 20.88
N PRO A 156 17.89 -9.35 19.56
CA PRO A 156 16.66 -9.74 18.90
C PRO A 156 16.00 -10.93 19.60
N GLU A 157 14.71 -10.78 19.93
CA GLU A 157 13.95 -11.79 20.68
C GLU A 157 12.87 -12.46 19.83
N GLY A 158 12.79 -12.10 18.55
CA GLY A 158 11.79 -12.58 17.61
C GLY A 158 12.02 -14.04 17.18
N LYS A 159 10.95 -14.63 16.65
CA LYS A 159 10.99 -15.87 15.89
C LYS A 159 10.40 -15.60 14.53
N SER A 160 10.89 -16.25 13.50
CA SER A 160 10.43 -16.03 12.12
C SER A 160 8.93 -16.25 11.92
N ASP A 161 8.34 -17.14 12.69
CA ASP A 161 6.91 -17.49 12.67
C ASP A 161 6.03 -16.67 13.64
N SER A 162 6.62 -15.82 14.50
CA SER A 162 5.89 -14.87 15.33
C SER A 162 5.30 -13.74 14.48
N TYR A 163 4.19 -13.16 14.93
CA TYR A 163 3.65 -11.97 14.29
C TYR A 163 4.55 -10.76 14.54
N SER A 164 4.75 -9.96 13.51
CA SER A 164 5.54 -8.72 13.51
C SER A 164 4.69 -7.47 13.35
N ILE A 165 3.60 -7.59 12.58
CA ILE A 165 2.74 -6.46 12.22
C ILE A 165 1.30 -6.91 12.01
N ILE A 166 0.34 -6.02 12.30
CA ILE A 166 -1.06 -6.15 11.89
C ILE A 166 -1.42 -4.91 11.07
N LEU A 167 -1.73 -5.10 9.79
CA LEU A 167 -2.21 -4.04 8.92
C LEU A 167 -3.73 -4.05 8.87
N TYR A 168 -4.37 -2.88 9.06
CA TYR A 168 -5.82 -2.76 8.93
C TYR A 168 -6.19 -2.31 7.51
N THR A 169 -7.08 -3.06 6.88
CA THR A 169 -7.62 -2.73 5.55
C THR A 169 -9.05 -2.21 5.66
N SER A 170 -9.40 -1.24 4.82
CA SER A 170 -10.80 -0.79 4.71
C SER A 170 -11.65 -1.93 4.14
N GLY A 171 -12.46 -2.56 4.98
CA GLY A 171 -13.42 -3.57 4.53
C GLY A 171 -14.54 -2.97 3.69
N THR A 172 -15.02 -3.70 2.69
CA THR A 172 -16.24 -3.34 1.92
C THR A 172 -17.48 -3.27 2.82
N THR A 173 -17.45 -3.89 3.99
CA THR A 173 -18.54 -3.97 4.99
C THR A 173 -18.50 -2.88 6.06
N GLY A 174 -17.66 -1.85 5.92
CA GLY A 174 -17.59 -0.70 6.83
C GLY A 174 -16.60 -0.82 7.98
N LYS A 175 -16.41 -2.00 8.61
CA LYS A 175 -15.41 -2.19 9.68
C LYS A 175 -14.08 -2.66 9.11
N PRO A 176 -12.94 -2.08 9.54
CA PRO A 176 -11.62 -2.51 9.10
C PRO A 176 -11.33 -3.98 9.46
N LYS A 177 -10.54 -4.66 8.62
CA LYS A 177 -10.07 -6.03 8.88
C LYS A 177 -8.58 -6.01 9.21
N GLY A 178 -8.20 -6.54 10.37
CA GLY A 178 -6.80 -6.71 10.74
C GLY A 178 -6.16 -7.89 9.99
N VAL A 179 -5.03 -7.65 9.38
CA VAL A 179 -4.23 -8.63 8.61
C VAL A 179 -2.93 -8.87 9.37
N PRO A 180 -2.85 -9.88 10.24
CA PRO A 180 -1.62 -10.21 10.95
C PRO A 180 -0.62 -10.88 10.00
N ARG A 181 0.65 -10.48 10.12
CA ARG A 181 1.74 -10.95 9.28
C ARG A 181 2.95 -11.29 10.13
N THR A 182 3.63 -12.38 9.80
CA THR A 182 4.80 -12.87 10.54
C THR A 182 6.07 -12.16 10.12
N HIS A 183 7.13 -12.25 10.94
CA HIS A 183 8.47 -11.78 10.56
C HIS A 183 8.94 -12.43 9.24
N LEU A 184 8.66 -13.72 9.04
CA LEU A 184 8.98 -14.43 7.81
C LEU A 184 8.25 -13.80 6.61
N ALA A 185 6.94 -13.56 6.72
CA ALA A 185 6.15 -13.02 5.62
C ALA A 185 6.63 -11.62 5.22
N GLU A 186 6.92 -10.77 6.18
CA GLU A 186 7.45 -9.43 5.92
C GLU A 186 8.85 -9.47 5.27
N ARG A 187 9.74 -10.30 5.81
CA ARG A 187 11.09 -10.42 5.28
C ARG A 187 11.11 -11.04 3.89
N SER A 188 10.32 -12.07 3.63
CA SER A 188 10.20 -12.72 2.32
C SER A 188 9.65 -11.76 1.27
N ALA A 189 8.62 -10.97 1.62
CA ALA A 189 8.07 -9.94 0.75
C ALA A 189 9.09 -8.84 0.41
N ALA A 190 9.90 -8.43 1.39
CA ALA A 190 10.94 -7.43 1.17
C ALA A 190 12.10 -7.98 0.31
N LEU A 191 12.51 -9.23 0.50
CA LEU A 191 13.50 -9.89 -0.36
C LEU A 191 13.01 -10.03 -1.80
N ALA A 192 11.76 -10.47 -1.98
CA ALA A 192 11.13 -10.53 -3.30
C ALA A 192 11.07 -9.15 -3.97
N HIS A 193 10.74 -8.11 -3.19
CA HIS A 193 10.72 -6.74 -3.69
C HIS A 193 12.10 -6.27 -4.15
N VAL A 194 13.15 -6.54 -3.37
CA VAL A 194 14.55 -6.25 -3.77
C VAL A 194 14.90 -6.94 -5.08
N ALA A 195 14.62 -8.25 -5.20
CA ALA A 195 14.95 -9.03 -6.40
C ALA A 195 14.15 -8.57 -7.62
N GLN A 196 12.83 -8.37 -7.49
CA GLN A 196 11.92 -8.04 -8.58
C GLN A 196 12.10 -6.61 -9.09
N ASN A 197 12.57 -5.68 -8.24
CA ASN A 197 12.95 -4.33 -8.65
C ASN A 197 14.44 -4.20 -8.97
N MET A 198 15.21 -5.31 -8.97
CA MET A 198 16.65 -5.33 -9.24
C MET A 198 17.43 -4.31 -8.38
N TYR A 199 17.05 -4.14 -7.11
CA TYR A 199 17.73 -3.24 -6.20
C TYR A 199 19.14 -3.75 -5.88
N LYS A 200 20.08 -2.83 -5.77
CA LYS A 200 21.47 -3.11 -5.40
C LYS A 200 21.74 -2.60 -3.98
N ASN A 201 22.83 -3.07 -3.38
CA ASN A 201 23.30 -2.50 -2.13
C ASN A 201 23.47 -0.99 -2.25
N GLY A 202 22.99 -0.25 -1.25
CA GLY A 202 23.10 1.20 -1.20
C GLY A 202 22.07 1.97 -2.04
N GLU A 203 20.98 1.34 -2.50
CA GLU A 203 19.86 2.09 -3.10
C GLU A 203 19.31 3.13 -2.13
N ILE A 204 18.79 4.22 -2.69
CA ILE A 204 18.17 5.30 -1.92
C ILE A 204 16.73 5.44 -2.39
N THR A 205 15.77 5.30 -1.47
CA THR A 205 14.34 5.40 -1.79
C THR A 205 13.64 6.52 -1.05
N LEU A 206 12.60 7.09 -1.65
CA LEU A 206 11.70 8.03 -0.99
C LEU A 206 10.67 7.26 -0.16
N GLY A 207 10.72 7.43 1.15
CA GLY A 207 9.85 6.80 2.13
C GLY A 207 8.58 7.60 2.39
N VAL A 208 7.78 7.84 1.37
CA VAL A 208 6.55 8.63 1.47
C VAL A 208 5.29 7.77 1.52
N MET A 209 5.35 6.55 1.01
CA MET A 209 4.22 5.63 1.14
C MET A 209 4.01 5.29 2.62
N PRO A 210 2.77 5.42 3.13
CA PRO A 210 2.51 5.30 4.56
C PRO A 210 2.97 3.95 5.15
N LEU A 211 3.58 3.99 6.34
CA LEU A 211 4.00 2.78 7.06
C LEU A 211 2.82 1.93 7.55
N TYR A 212 1.61 2.49 7.59
CA TYR A 212 0.38 1.71 7.81
C TYR A 212 -0.13 0.99 6.55
N HIS A 213 0.65 1.02 5.47
CA HIS A 213 0.36 0.33 4.21
C HIS A 213 1.52 -0.56 3.79
N THR A 214 1.21 -1.67 3.12
CA THR A 214 2.20 -2.66 2.62
C THR A 214 3.35 -2.02 1.86
N MET A 215 3.09 -1.00 1.06
CA MET A 215 4.11 -0.34 0.25
C MET A 215 5.16 0.37 1.10
N GLY A 216 4.76 1.08 2.16
CA GLY A 216 5.67 1.79 3.05
C GLY A 216 6.55 0.84 3.85
N ILE A 217 5.94 -0.13 4.53
CA ILE A 217 6.68 -1.13 5.34
C ILE A 217 7.64 -1.94 4.48
N ARG A 218 7.19 -2.42 3.31
CA ARG A 218 8.04 -3.17 2.39
C ARG A 218 9.24 -2.36 1.92
N SER A 219 9.06 -1.07 1.63
CA SER A 219 10.16 -0.17 1.26
C SER A 219 11.16 0.00 2.40
N LEU A 220 10.70 0.21 3.63
CA LEU A 220 11.55 0.36 4.82
C LEU A 220 12.40 -0.89 5.06
N ILE A 221 11.78 -2.08 5.06
CA ILE A 221 12.48 -3.35 5.27
C ILE A 221 13.45 -3.65 4.12
N SER A 222 13.04 -3.41 2.88
CA SER A 222 13.88 -3.63 1.69
C SER A 222 15.17 -2.82 1.73
N MET A 223 15.09 -1.54 2.09
CA MET A 223 16.29 -0.71 2.23
C MET A 223 17.21 -1.26 3.33
N SER A 224 16.65 -1.67 4.46
CA SER A 224 17.48 -2.25 5.53
C SER A 224 18.21 -3.53 5.08
N LEU A 225 17.57 -4.41 4.29
CA LEU A 225 18.18 -5.64 3.80
C LEU A 225 19.44 -5.42 2.95
N ILE A 226 19.49 -4.33 2.21
CA ILE A 226 20.55 -4.02 1.22
C ILE A 226 21.45 -2.86 1.65
N ASN A 227 21.46 -2.50 2.94
CA ASN A 227 22.14 -1.29 3.44
C ASN A 227 21.84 -0.03 2.60
N GLY A 228 20.61 0.08 2.12
CA GLY A 228 20.10 1.24 1.42
C GLY A 228 19.65 2.34 2.38
N THR A 229 19.27 3.49 1.83
CA THR A 229 18.82 4.65 2.58
C THR A 229 17.32 4.86 2.41
N PHE A 230 16.61 4.99 3.51
CA PHE A 230 15.19 5.36 3.54
C PHE A 230 15.06 6.86 3.82
N ILE A 231 14.66 7.65 2.82
CA ILE A 231 14.47 9.10 2.96
C ILE A 231 13.02 9.36 3.36
N THR A 232 12.80 9.81 4.58
CA THR A 232 11.45 10.06 5.09
C THR A 232 10.85 11.32 4.51
N GLN A 233 9.58 11.23 4.18
CA GLN A 233 8.71 12.37 3.94
C GLN A 233 7.41 12.14 4.72
N PRO A 234 7.13 12.91 5.77
CA PRO A 234 5.99 12.67 6.67
C PRO A 234 4.63 12.67 5.96
N LYS A 235 4.43 13.66 5.08
CA LYS A 235 3.25 13.80 4.23
C LYS A 235 3.71 14.15 2.81
N PHE A 236 3.10 13.54 1.81
CA PHE A 236 3.46 13.83 0.43
C PHE A 236 3.24 15.31 0.07
N SER A 237 4.27 15.88 -0.50
CA SER A 237 4.30 17.16 -1.20
C SER A 237 5.21 16.98 -2.40
N SER A 238 4.71 17.22 -3.60
CA SER A 238 5.47 17.08 -4.84
C SER A 238 6.71 17.96 -4.86
N LEU A 239 6.58 19.21 -4.43
CA LEU A 239 7.70 20.17 -4.33
C LEU A 239 8.81 19.66 -3.40
N GLU A 240 8.43 19.16 -2.22
CA GLU A 240 9.39 18.61 -1.25
C GLU A 240 10.01 17.31 -1.76
N ALA A 241 9.19 16.40 -2.32
CA ALA A 241 9.67 15.15 -2.91
C ALA A 241 10.74 15.40 -3.98
N ILE A 242 10.52 16.38 -4.88
CA ILE A 242 11.49 16.76 -5.92
C ILE A 242 12.78 17.30 -5.31
N LYS A 243 12.69 18.09 -4.23
CA LYS A 243 13.87 18.57 -3.48
C LYS A 243 14.64 17.42 -2.85
N LEU A 244 13.95 16.50 -2.16
CA LEU A 244 14.56 15.32 -1.54
C LEU A 244 15.20 14.41 -2.59
N ILE A 245 14.53 14.16 -3.72
CA ILE A 245 15.08 13.37 -4.83
C ILE A 245 16.40 13.99 -5.33
N ASN A 246 16.40 15.28 -5.55
CA ASN A 246 17.60 15.96 -6.05
C ASN A 246 18.73 16.02 -5.01
N ASN A 247 18.41 16.32 -3.75
CA ASN A 247 19.41 16.51 -2.70
C ASN A 247 20.06 15.19 -2.26
N PHE A 248 19.26 14.15 -2.02
CA PHE A 248 19.72 12.84 -1.59
C PHE A 248 20.09 11.90 -2.75
N LYS A 249 19.94 12.36 -4.03
CA LYS A 249 20.21 11.54 -5.21
C LYS A 249 19.43 10.22 -5.19
N ILE A 250 18.16 10.28 -4.85
CA ILE A 250 17.28 9.11 -4.77
C ILE A 250 17.35 8.31 -6.06
N THR A 251 17.52 7.00 -5.94
CA THR A 251 17.75 6.07 -7.06
C THR A 251 16.52 5.27 -7.43
N SER A 252 15.62 5.08 -6.48
CA SER A 252 14.41 4.28 -6.64
C SER A 252 13.17 4.98 -6.07
N LEU A 253 12.03 4.81 -6.75
CA LEU A 253 10.72 5.25 -6.28
C LEU A 253 9.75 4.06 -6.32
N TYR A 254 8.97 3.89 -5.26
CA TYR A 254 7.88 2.92 -5.21
C TYR A 254 6.62 3.62 -4.70
N LEU A 255 5.77 4.05 -5.63
CA LEU A 255 4.67 4.97 -5.36
C LEU A 255 3.35 4.44 -5.94
N VAL A 256 2.24 4.97 -5.48
CA VAL A 256 0.96 4.84 -6.18
C VAL A 256 0.94 5.72 -7.42
N THR A 257 0.10 5.38 -8.38
CA THR A 257 0.06 6.04 -9.70
C THR A 257 -0.26 7.54 -9.62
N THR A 258 -1.10 7.93 -8.67
CA THR A 258 -1.47 9.33 -8.44
C THR A 258 -0.28 10.20 -8.05
N LEU A 259 0.64 9.68 -7.23
CA LEU A 259 1.83 10.43 -6.81
C LEU A 259 2.83 10.62 -7.96
N PHE A 260 2.93 9.67 -8.89
CA PHE A 260 3.70 9.89 -10.13
C PHE A 260 3.11 11.01 -10.97
N HIS A 261 1.77 11.07 -11.08
CA HIS A 261 1.10 12.15 -11.79
C HIS A 261 1.38 13.50 -11.12
N GLU A 262 1.18 13.62 -9.81
CA GLU A 262 1.42 14.86 -9.06
C GLU A 262 2.88 15.33 -9.15
N LEU A 263 3.85 14.40 -9.12
CA LEU A 263 5.26 14.74 -9.29
C LEU A 263 5.57 15.36 -10.66
N ILE A 264 5.02 14.78 -11.73
CA ILE A 264 5.32 15.21 -13.12
C ILE A 264 4.63 16.53 -13.44
N GLU A 265 3.44 16.78 -12.90
CA GLU A 265 2.67 18.00 -13.14
C GLU A 265 3.12 19.18 -12.24
N ASP A 266 4.01 18.94 -11.27
CA ASP A 266 4.53 20.01 -10.41
C ASP A 266 5.40 21.01 -11.19
N LYS A 267 5.14 22.28 -11.00
CA LYS A 267 5.88 23.38 -11.71
C LYS A 267 7.39 23.36 -11.46
N SER A 268 7.84 22.80 -10.33
CA SER A 268 9.26 22.68 -9.99
C SER A 268 9.94 21.47 -10.62
N PHE A 269 9.18 20.59 -11.27
CA PHE A 269 9.68 19.36 -11.86
C PHE A 269 10.62 19.68 -13.05
N THR A 270 11.77 19.02 -13.07
CA THR A 270 12.64 18.97 -14.25
C THR A 270 13.29 17.59 -14.32
N ASN A 271 13.51 17.08 -15.53
CA ASN A 271 14.15 15.78 -15.74
C ASN A 271 15.55 15.71 -15.08
N ASN A 272 16.25 16.83 -14.99
CA ASN A 272 17.58 16.90 -14.36
C ASN A 272 17.50 16.64 -12.84
N LYS A 273 16.49 17.15 -12.16
CA LYS A 273 16.31 16.95 -10.71
C LYS A 273 16.04 15.50 -10.35
N VAL A 274 15.40 14.74 -11.24
CA VAL A 274 14.99 13.33 -11.00
C VAL A 274 15.85 12.32 -11.76
N LYS A 275 16.94 12.75 -12.39
CA LYS A 275 17.77 11.90 -13.28
C LYS A 275 18.40 10.68 -12.62
N THR A 276 18.51 10.67 -11.30
CA THR A 276 19.04 9.55 -10.50
C THR A 276 17.99 8.45 -10.27
N CYS A 277 16.69 8.76 -10.36
CA CYS A 277 15.62 7.79 -10.22
C CYS A 277 15.54 6.87 -11.44
N LYS A 278 16.23 5.73 -11.38
CA LYS A 278 16.32 4.80 -12.50
C LYS A 278 15.49 3.53 -12.32
N LYS A 279 15.06 3.26 -11.10
CA LYS A 279 14.24 2.10 -10.77
C LYS A 279 12.91 2.58 -10.21
N LEU A 280 11.88 2.44 -11.02
CA LEU A 280 10.53 2.90 -10.67
C LEU A 280 9.61 1.71 -10.50
N GLY A 281 8.82 1.73 -9.44
CA GLY A 281 7.77 0.77 -9.19
C GLY A 281 6.46 1.46 -8.82
N PHE A 282 5.35 0.87 -9.21
CA PHE A 282 4.03 1.35 -8.81
C PHE A 282 3.13 0.18 -8.40
N ALA A 283 2.15 0.50 -7.55
CA ALA A 283 1.14 -0.44 -7.07
C ALA A 283 -0.13 0.30 -6.62
N GLY A 284 -1.13 -0.46 -6.19
CA GLY A 284 -2.37 0.06 -5.60
C GLY A 284 -3.46 0.41 -6.61
N ALA A 285 -3.08 0.81 -7.82
CA ALA A 285 -3.97 1.04 -8.95
C ALA A 285 -3.21 0.82 -10.29
N PRO A 286 -3.89 0.45 -11.37
CA PRO A 286 -3.26 0.41 -12.68
C PRO A 286 -2.80 1.82 -13.11
N MET A 287 -1.67 1.88 -13.82
CA MET A 287 -1.20 3.11 -14.45
C MET A 287 -1.66 3.11 -15.91
N ASN A 288 -2.40 4.15 -16.31
CA ASN A 288 -2.87 4.25 -17.69
C ASN A 288 -1.73 4.53 -18.68
N ASN A 289 -1.95 4.24 -19.96
CA ASN A 289 -0.94 4.37 -21.01
C ASN A 289 -0.39 5.80 -21.15
N GLY A 290 -1.24 6.80 -20.96
CA GLY A 290 -0.83 8.21 -21.02
C GLY A 290 0.19 8.56 -19.94
N LEU A 291 -0.07 8.13 -18.70
CA LEU A 291 0.83 8.37 -17.59
C LEU A 291 2.11 7.54 -17.71
N ILE A 292 2.05 6.28 -18.17
CA ILE A 292 3.25 5.47 -18.46
C ILE A 292 4.18 6.24 -19.42
N LYS A 293 3.66 6.75 -20.55
CA LYS A 293 4.46 7.53 -21.51
C LYS A 293 5.08 8.77 -20.89
N LYS A 294 4.32 9.52 -20.05
CA LYS A 294 4.82 10.69 -19.32
C LYS A 294 5.95 10.30 -18.37
N VAL A 295 5.77 9.25 -17.55
CA VAL A 295 6.77 8.72 -16.59
C VAL A 295 8.06 8.30 -17.33
N MET A 296 7.93 7.52 -18.41
CA MET A 296 9.07 7.06 -19.20
C MET A 296 9.85 8.23 -19.81
N LYS A 297 9.17 9.25 -20.33
CA LYS A 297 9.81 10.47 -20.86
C LYS A 297 10.47 11.30 -19.76
N ALA A 298 9.82 11.44 -18.61
CA ALA A 298 10.25 12.30 -17.50
C ALA A 298 11.47 11.76 -16.77
N PHE A 299 11.46 10.49 -16.38
CA PHE A 299 12.51 9.87 -15.57
C PHE A 299 13.56 9.13 -16.39
N LYS A 300 13.21 8.67 -17.59
CA LYS A 300 14.04 7.77 -18.41
C LYS A 300 14.59 6.62 -17.56
N PRO A 301 13.71 5.82 -16.91
CA PRO A 301 14.11 4.78 -16.01
C PRO A 301 14.74 3.61 -16.79
N ILE A 302 15.55 2.81 -16.11
CA ILE A 302 16.01 1.51 -16.62
C ILE A 302 14.86 0.50 -16.58
N GLN A 303 13.95 0.69 -15.62
CA GLN A 303 12.88 -0.26 -15.32
C GLN A 303 11.68 0.49 -14.74
N LEU A 304 10.48 0.12 -15.21
CA LEU A 304 9.20 0.50 -14.62
C LEU A 304 8.44 -0.77 -14.26
N VAL A 305 8.25 -1.00 -12.97
CA VAL A 305 7.68 -2.25 -12.43
C VAL A 305 6.25 -2.02 -11.94
N ASN A 306 5.31 -2.80 -12.46
CA ASN A 306 3.95 -2.89 -11.92
C ASN A 306 3.88 -4.01 -10.88
N HIS A 307 3.41 -3.71 -9.67
CA HIS A 307 3.14 -4.69 -8.62
C HIS A 307 1.65 -4.76 -8.37
N TYR A 308 1.07 -5.94 -8.57
CA TYR A 308 -0.30 -6.23 -8.19
C TYR A 308 -0.32 -7.16 -6.98
N GLY A 309 -1.07 -6.78 -5.95
CA GLY A 309 -1.14 -7.51 -4.69
C GLY A 309 -2.13 -6.90 -3.70
N SER A 310 -2.11 -7.40 -2.48
CA SER A 310 -2.99 -6.95 -1.39
C SER A 310 -2.26 -6.98 -0.04
N SER A 311 -2.93 -6.57 1.03
CA SER A 311 -2.36 -6.69 2.38
C SER A 311 -2.25 -8.14 2.84
N GLU A 312 -3.11 -9.00 2.37
CA GLU A 312 -3.18 -10.43 2.70
C GLU A 312 -2.03 -11.23 2.09
N VAL A 313 -1.64 -10.83 0.86
CA VAL A 313 -0.49 -11.41 0.14
C VAL A 313 0.16 -10.28 -0.63
N TYR A 314 1.31 -9.82 -0.20
CA TYR A 314 1.90 -8.58 -0.71
C TYR A 314 2.07 -8.54 -2.23
N THR A 315 2.42 -9.68 -2.83
CA THR A 315 2.63 -9.75 -4.27
C THR A 315 1.87 -10.92 -4.86
N PHE A 316 0.91 -10.65 -5.74
CA PHE A 316 0.30 -11.67 -6.61
C PHE A 316 1.12 -11.79 -7.89
N THR A 317 1.27 -10.69 -8.62
CA THR A 317 2.03 -10.65 -9.87
C THR A 317 2.92 -9.41 -9.95
N VAL A 318 3.91 -9.49 -10.81
CA VAL A 318 4.85 -8.41 -11.11
C VAL A 318 5.08 -8.34 -12.62
N ASP A 319 4.97 -7.14 -13.18
CA ASP A 319 5.44 -6.83 -14.52
C ASP A 319 6.66 -5.92 -14.43
N GLN A 320 7.83 -6.45 -14.78
CA GLN A 320 9.09 -5.71 -14.73
C GLN A 320 9.29 -4.76 -15.93
N ASN A 321 8.42 -4.81 -16.91
CA ASN A 321 8.46 -4.00 -18.13
C ASN A 321 7.07 -3.44 -18.45
N ALA A 322 6.45 -2.78 -17.46
CA ALA A 322 5.09 -2.28 -17.57
C ALA A 322 4.88 -1.26 -18.71
N ASP A 323 5.96 -0.66 -19.20
CA ASP A 323 5.96 0.23 -20.39
C ASP A 323 5.77 -0.53 -21.72
N LYS A 324 6.18 -1.80 -21.79
CA LYS A 324 6.12 -2.61 -23.03
C LYS A 324 4.76 -3.27 -23.25
N LYS A 325 4.04 -3.58 -22.17
CA LYS A 325 2.72 -4.22 -22.24
C LYS A 325 1.74 -3.51 -21.30
N PRO A 326 1.29 -2.32 -21.67
CA PRO A 326 0.39 -1.52 -20.83
C PRO A 326 -0.89 -2.28 -20.47
N GLY A 327 -1.32 -2.13 -19.20
CA GLY A 327 -2.49 -2.84 -18.67
C GLY A 327 -2.18 -4.24 -18.11
N SER A 328 -1.01 -4.81 -18.42
CA SER A 328 -0.55 -6.07 -17.83
C SER A 328 -0.21 -5.88 -16.35
N ALA A 329 -0.63 -6.81 -15.51
CA ALA A 329 -0.15 -6.99 -14.15
C ALA A 329 1.03 -7.99 -14.08
N GLY A 330 1.47 -8.50 -15.23
CA GLY A 330 2.62 -9.40 -15.36
C GLY A 330 2.35 -10.84 -14.95
N LYS A 331 3.38 -11.49 -14.44
CA LYS A 331 3.38 -12.91 -14.06
C LYS A 331 3.47 -13.06 -12.54
N ALA A 332 3.15 -14.26 -12.05
CA ALA A 332 3.26 -14.58 -10.64
C ALA A 332 4.60 -14.12 -10.05
N GLY A 333 4.55 -13.46 -8.89
CA GLY A 333 5.76 -13.04 -8.17
C GLY A 333 6.63 -14.25 -7.78
N ILE A 334 7.89 -13.98 -7.41
CA ILE A 334 8.90 -15.02 -7.11
C ILE A 334 8.38 -16.06 -6.11
N ASN A 335 7.68 -15.61 -5.07
CA ASN A 335 7.17 -16.48 -4.00
C ASN A 335 5.73 -16.92 -4.24
N GLN A 336 5.15 -16.72 -5.44
CA GLN A 336 3.71 -16.82 -5.59
C GLN A 336 3.26 -17.80 -6.69
N ARG A 337 2.06 -18.31 -6.50
CA ARG A 337 1.29 -19.04 -7.51
C ARG A 337 -0.09 -18.42 -7.60
N ILE A 338 -0.53 -18.08 -8.81
CA ILE A 338 -1.86 -17.54 -9.09
C ILE A 338 -2.66 -18.47 -9.99
N ARG A 339 -3.98 -18.35 -9.92
CA ARG A 339 -4.92 -18.96 -10.85
C ARG A 339 -6.02 -17.97 -11.17
N VAL A 340 -6.64 -18.16 -12.31
CA VAL A 340 -7.93 -17.54 -12.65
C VAL A 340 -8.95 -18.66 -12.74
N VAL A 341 -9.99 -18.57 -11.92
CA VAL A 341 -11.00 -19.64 -11.78
C VAL A 341 -12.40 -19.13 -12.10
N GLU A 342 -13.35 -20.05 -12.37
CA GLU A 342 -14.75 -19.67 -12.61
C GLU A 342 -15.31 -18.84 -11.46
N ILE A 343 -15.88 -17.67 -11.78
CA ILE A 343 -16.47 -16.75 -10.80
C ILE A 343 -17.56 -17.48 -10.01
N GLY A 344 -17.52 -17.33 -8.68
CA GLY A 344 -18.52 -17.93 -7.77
C GLY A 344 -18.39 -19.44 -7.58
N SER A 345 -17.44 -20.12 -8.25
CA SER A 345 -17.28 -21.58 -8.11
C SER A 345 -16.77 -22.01 -6.73
N ASN A 346 -16.10 -21.11 -6.00
CA ASN A 346 -15.42 -21.41 -4.74
C ASN A 346 -14.51 -22.67 -4.81
N ASN A 347 -14.00 -22.96 -6.01
CA ASN A 347 -13.17 -24.14 -6.25
C ASN A 347 -11.87 -23.78 -6.98
N PRO A 348 -10.70 -23.88 -6.30
CA PRO A 348 -9.42 -23.55 -6.90
C PRO A 348 -9.01 -24.43 -8.11
N GLN A 349 -9.70 -25.52 -8.35
CA GLN A 349 -9.43 -26.42 -9.48
C GLN A 349 -10.22 -26.08 -10.75
N LYS A 350 -11.24 -25.23 -10.64
CA LYS A 350 -12.04 -24.80 -11.80
C LYS A 350 -11.36 -23.65 -12.54
N ILE A 351 -10.17 -23.93 -13.09
CA ILE A 351 -9.35 -22.95 -13.81
C ILE A 351 -10.00 -22.66 -15.16
N VAL A 352 -10.16 -21.38 -15.50
CA VAL A 352 -10.65 -20.96 -16.81
C VAL A 352 -9.56 -21.07 -17.89
N LYS A 353 -9.96 -21.12 -19.15
CA LYS A 353 -9.02 -21.11 -20.29
C LYS A 353 -8.33 -19.73 -20.40
N LYS A 354 -7.19 -19.69 -21.09
CA LYS A 354 -6.51 -18.44 -21.41
C LYS A 354 -7.43 -17.47 -22.15
N ASN A 355 -7.29 -16.17 -21.88
CA ASN A 355 -8.12 -15.09 -22.40
C ASN A 355 -9.60 -15.14 -21.96
N ILE A 356 -9.96 -15.99 -21.00
CA ILE A 356 -11.29 -16.03 -20.41
C ILE A 356 -11.21 -15.41 -19.01
N GLU A 357 -12.11 -14.48 -18.74
CA GLU A 357 -12.23 -13.85 -17.43
C GLU A 357 -12.68 -14.82 -16.35
N GLY A 358 -12.17 -14.62 -15.16
CA GLY A 358 -12.54 -15.37 -13.97
C GLY A 358 -12.05 -14.65 -12.71
N GLU A 359 -12.31 -15.21 -11.54
CA GLU A 359 -11.82 -14.70 -10.28
C GLU A 359 -10.34 -15.06 -10.08
N ILE A 360 -9.54 -14.06 -9.74
CA ILE A 360 -8.12 -14.23 -9.46
C ILE A 360 -7.95 -14.79 -8.05
N ILE A 361 -7.18 -15.87 -7.93
CA ILE A 361 -6.85 -16.47 -6.63
C ILE A 361 -5.35 -16.64 -6.47
N ALA A 362 -4.87 -16.49 -5.22
CA ALA A 362 -3.46 -16.59 -4.88
C ALA A 362 -3.22 -17.70 -3.86
N SER A 363 -2.09 -18.42 -3.99
CA SER A 363 -1.74 -19.51 -3.10
C SER A 363 -1.33 -19.01 -1.72
N LEU A 364 -1.92 -19.54 -0.66
CA LEU A 364 -1.52 -19.27 0.73
C LEU A 364 -0.33 -20.14 1.18
N LYS A 365 0.25 -20.95 0.29
CA LYS A 365 1.55 -21.60 0.52
C LYS A 365 2.73 -20.65 0.28
N SER A 366 2.46 -19.45 -0.22
CA SER A 366 3.46 -18.39 -0.35
C SER A 366 3.96 -17.96 1.02
N GLU A 367 5.26 -17.77 1.15
CA GLU A 367 5.89 -17.23 2.36
C GLU A 367 5.42 -15.80 2.68
N GLU A 368 4.94 -15.05 1.66
CA GLU A 368 4.39 -13.70 1.80
C GLU A 368 2.94 -13.68 2.31
N SER A 369 2.31 -14.82 2.48
CA SER A 369 0.88 -14.90 2.82
C SER A 369 0.62 -14.67 4.30
N PHE A 370 -0.55 -14.08 4.58
CA PHE A 370 -1.12 -14.04 5.92
C PHE A 370 -1.69 -15.41 6.32
N SER A 371 -1.97 -15.58 7.62
CA SER A 371 -2.61 -16.78 8.16
C SER A 371 -4.12 -16.66 8.34
N GLY A 372 -4.70 -15.51 7.96
CA GLY A 372 -6.12 -15.17 8.09
C GLY A 372 -6.34 -13.84 8.79
N TYR A 373 -7.55 -13.31 8.70
CA TYR A 373 -7.96 -12.06 9.34
C TYR A 373 -8.12 -12.22 10.84
N LEU A 374 -7.66 -11.24 11.59
CA LEU A 374 -7.74 -11.19 13.06
C LEU A 374 -9.20 -11.18 13.52
N LYS A 375 -9.57 -12.19 14.34
CA LYS A 375 -10.91 -12.32 14.94
C LYS A 375 -12.08 -12.23 13.92
N ARG A 376 -11.85 -12.65 12.67
CA ARG A 376 -12.86 -12.60 11.61
C ARG A 376 -13.03 -13.97 10.91
N PRO A 377 -13.57 -14.98 11.64
CA PRO A 377 -13.80 -16.31 11.07
C PRO A 377 -14.77 -16.30 9.88
N ASP A 378 -15.74 -15.37 9.87
CA ASP A 378 -16.66 -15.11 8.76
C ASP A 378 -15.93 -14.72 7.47
N ALA A 379 -15.03 -13.74 7.56
CA ALA A 379 -14.22 -13.28 6.44
C ALA A 379 -13.22 -14.35 5.98
N ASN A 380 -12.63 -15.08 6.91
CA ASN A 380 -11.72 -16.19 6.60
C ASN A 380 -12.44 -17.29 5.83
N LYS A 381 -13.62 -17.70 6.26
CA LYS A 381 -14.43 -18.72 5.57
C LYS A 381 -14.79 -18.31 4.14
N LYS A 382 -15.05 -17.01 3.92
CA LYS A 382 -15.39 -16.48 2.59
C LYS A 382 -14.17 -16.40 1.67
N SER A 383 -13.01 -15.96 2.20
CA SER A 383 -11.86 -15.59 1.37
C SER A 383 -10.77 -16.67 1.31
N ILE A 384 -10.75 -17.63 2.24
CA ILE A 384 -9.72 -18.68 2.31
C ILE A 384 -10.35 -20.04 2.04
N ILE A 385 -10.08 -20.61 0.86
CA ILE A 385 -10.65 -21.89 0.44
C ILE A 385 -9.52 -22.83 -0.02
N LYS A 386 -9.36 -23.96 0.63
CA LYS A 386 -8.38 -25.01 0.29
C LYS A 386 -6.95 -24.45 0.10
N ASN A 387 -6.49 -23.61 1.01
CA ASN A 387 -5.18 -22.92 0.97
C ASN A 387 -5.01 -21.95 -0.21
N TRP A 388 -6.09 -21.39 -0.73
CA TRP A 388 -6.11 -20.32 -1.71
C TRP A 388 -6.86 -19.12 -1.15
N TYR A 389 -6.30 -17.94 -1.40
CA TYR A 389 -6.94 -16.66 -1.12
C TYR A 389 -7.72 -16.22 -2.35
N PHE A 390 -9.02 -16.08 -2.20
CA PHE A 390 -9.94 -15.55 -3.20
C PHE A 390 -9.93 -14.03 -3.08
N THR A 391 -9.39 -13.36 -4.11
CA THR A 391 -9.08 -11.91 -4.03
C THR A 391 -10.30 -11.03 -4.22
N ASN A 392 -11.37 -11.59 -4.78
CA ASN A 392 -12.53 -10.84 -5.26
C ASN A 392 -12.21 -9.91 -6.45
N ASP A 393 -11.03 -10.03 -7.05
CA ASP A 393 -10.66 -9.34 -8.28
C ASP A 393 -10.90 -10.28 -9.48
N ILE A 394 -11.31 -9.69 -10.60
CA ILE A 394 -11.58 -10.38 -11.88
C ILE A 394 -10.42 -10.07 -12.83
N GLY A 395 -10.08 -11.06 -13.66
CA GLY A 395 -9.09 -10.90 -14.69
C GLY A 395 -8.93 -12.14 -15.55
N TYR A 396 -8.01 -12.08 -16.47
CA TYR A 396 -7.66 -13.22 -17.34
C TYR A 396 -6.14 -13.32 -17.49
N ILE A 397 -5.69 -14.53 -17.83
CA ILE A 397 -4.31 -14.78 -18.22
C ILE A 397 -4.27 -14.92 -19.74
N ASP A 398 -3.43 -14.12 -20.39
CA ASP A 398 -3.29 -14.17 -21.86
C ASP A 398 -2.45 -15.34 -22.35
N ASN A 399 -2.27 -15.45 -23.67
CA ASN A 399 -1.50 -16.53 -24.29
C ASN A 399 -0.02 -16.53 -23.87
N ASN A 400 0.54 -15.38 -23.50
CA ASN A 400 1.92 -15.23 -23.03
C ASN A 400 2.09 -15.53 -21.53
N GLY A 401 0.98 -15.78 -20.82
CA GLY A 401 0.96 -16.05 -19.39
C GLY A 401 0.95 -14.80 -18.51
N ASP A 402 0.66 -13.63 -19.06
CA ASP A 402 0.53 -12.38 -18.33
C ASP A 402 -0.91 -12.19 -17.83
N LEU A 403 -1.05 -11.75 -16.58
CA LEU A 403 -2.32 -11.44 -15.96
C LEU A 403 -2.78 -10.04 -16.36
N PHE A 404 -4.06 -9.92 -16.68
CA PHE A 404 -4.77 -8.65 -16.83
C PHE A 404 -5.90 -8.58 -15.79
N VAL A 405 -5.87 -7.56 -14.94
CA VAL A 405 -6.94 -7.31 -13.96
C VAL A 405 -7.97 -6.42 -14.61
N THR A 406 -9.20 -6.92 -14.73
CA THR A 406 -10.28 -6.24 -15.46
C THR A 406 -11.35 -5.67 -14.55
N GLY A 407 -11.35 -5.99 -13.26
CA GLY A 407 -12.33 -5.46 -12.32
C GLY A 407 -12.33 -6.14 -10.97
N ARG A 408 -13.41 -5.91 -10.25
CA ARG A 408 -13.74 -6.62 -9.02
C ARG A 408 -15.12 -7.24 -9.15
N VAL A 409 -15.32 -8.38 -8.49
CA VAL A 409 -16.63 -9.03 -8.45
C VAL A 409 -17.70 -8.07 -7.88
N ASP A 410 -17.35 -7.33 -6.82
CA ASP A 410 -18.26 -6.38 -6.15
C ASP A 410 -18.49 -5.08 -6.96
N ASP A 411 -17.60 -4.71 -7.88
CA ASP A 411 -17.67 -3.46 -8.68
C ASP A 411 -18.26 -3.71 -10.09
N MET A 412 -18.53 -4.98 -10.45
CA MET A 412 -19.10 -5.34 -11.75
C MET A 412 -20.49 -4.69 -11.91
N ILE A 413 -20.69 -4.01 -13.02
CA ILE A 413 -21.98 -3.38 -13.35
C ILE A 413 -22.84 -4.39 -14.07
N ILE A 414 -24.02 -4.68 -13.52
CA ILE A 414 -25.00 -5.56 -14.16
C ILE A 414 -26.06 -4.70 -14.84
N THR A 415 -25.95 -4.53 -16.14
CA THR A 415 -26.84 -3.70 -16.93
C THR A 415 -27.55 -4.50 -18.00
N GLY A 416 -28.88 -4.59 -17.95
CA GLY A 416 -29.69 -5.36 -18.90
C GLY A 416 -29.35 -6.87 -18.92
N GLY A 417 -28.85 -7.42 -17.80
CA GLY A 417 -28.41 -8.80 -17.69
C GLY A 417 -26.97 -9.07 -18.13
N GLU A 418 -26.27 -8.07 -18.65
CA GLU A 418 -24.87 -8.16 -19.08
C GLU A 418 -23.93 -7.66 -17.99
N ASN A 419 -22.81 -8.36 -17.80
CA ASN A 419 -21.73 -7.96 -16.89
C ASN A 419 -20.78 -7.00 -17.61
N VAL A 420 -20.60 -5.79 -17.07
CA VAL A 420 -19.74 -4.77 -17.65
C VAL A 420 -18.66 -4.37 -16.64
N SER A 421 -17.39 -4.46 -17.06
CA SER A 421 -16.26 -4.00 -16.27
C SER A 421 -16.15 -2.47 -16.32
N PRO A 422 -16.19 -1.76 -15.17
CA PRO A 422 -15.94 -0.33 -15.13
C PRO A 422 -14.59 0.06 -15.70
N ILE A 423 -13.57 -0.75 -15.44
CA ILE A 423 -12.16 -0.46 -15.81
C ILE A 423 -11.98 -0.39 -17.33
N GLU A 424 -12.69 -1.21 -18.10
CA GLU A 424 -12.65 -1.17 -19.56
C GLU A 424 -13.08 0.22 -20.08
N ILE A 425 -14.14 0.75 -19.51
CA ILE A 425 -14.70 2.06 -19.88
C ILE A 425 -13.79 3.20 -19.36
N GLU A 426 -13.28 3.09 -18.14
CA GLU A 426 -12.34 4.04 -17.54
C GLU A 426 -11.07 4.17 -18.38
N ASN A 427 -10.51 3.05 -18.81
CA ASN A 427 -9.32 3.03 -19.67
C ASN A 427 -9.55 3.76 -20.99
N LEU A 428 -10.70 3.54 -21.62
CA LEU A 428 -11.04 4.19 -22.88
C LEU A 428 -11.23 5.70 -22.67
N LEU A 429 -12.04 6.10 -21.70
CA LEU A 429 -12.33 7.51 -21.44
C LEU A 429 -11.08 8.30 -21.04
N SER A 430 -10.14 7.66 -20.33
CA SER A 430 -8.86 8.28 -19.93
C SER A 430 -7.92 8.63 -21.11
N LEU A 431 -8.18 8.10 -22.31
CA LEU A 431 -7.43 8.45 -23.52
C LEU A 431 -7.86 9.81 -24.10
N ASN A 432 -9.01 10.33 -23.67
CA ASN A 432 -9.45 11.66 -24.08
C ASN A 432 -8.62 12.74 -23.37
N LYS A 433 -8.02 13.64 -24.14
CA LYS A 433 -7.09 14.67 -23.62
C LYS A 433 -7.71 15.62 -22.59
N ASN A 434 -9.02 15.77 -22.59
CA ASN A 434 -9.75 16.65 -21.66
C ASN A 434 -10.29 15.90 -20.44
N VAL A 435 -9.96 14.63 -20.27
CA VAL A 435 -10.27 13.82 -19.09
C VAL A 435 -9.03 13.70 -18.21
N LEU A 436 -9.06 14.38 -17.06
CA LEU A 436 -7.99 14.28 -16.06
C LEU A 436 -8.09 12.97 -15.27
N GLU A 437 -9.30 12.69 -14.79
CA GLU A 437 -9.61 11.45 -14.07
C GLU A 437 -11.01 10.97 -14.42
N VAL A 438 -11.21 9.67 -14.39
CA VAL A 438 -12.52 9.04 -14.64
C VAL A 438 -12.74 7.85 -13.74
N VAL A 439 -13.95 7.72 -13.23
CA VAL A 439 -14.43 6.55 -12.49
C VAL A 439 -15.81 6.19 -12.98
N VAL A 440 -16.03 4.92 -13.30
CA VAL A 440 -17.30 4.40 -13.79
C VAL A 440 -17.96 3.56 -12.71
N VAL A 441 -19.25 3.77 -12.50
CA VAL A 441 -20.09 2.98 -11.58
C VAL A 441 -21.44 2.66 -12.20
N GLY A 442 -22.10 1.61 -11.68
CA GLY A 442 -23.48 1.30 -11.98
C GLY A 442 -24.42 2.00 -11.00
N LEU A 443 -25.17 2.99 -11.47
CA LEU A 443 -26.23 3.60 -10.68
C LEU A 443 -27.54 2.82 -10.83
N PRO A 444 -28.41 2.75 -9.81
CA PRO A 444 -29.72 2.11 -9.93
C PRO A 444 -30.53 2.64 -11.13
N ASP A 445 -31.18 1.72 -11.85
CA ASP A 445 -32.01 2.03 -13.02
C ASP A 445 -33.19 1.08 -13.12
N GLU A 446 -34.39 1.57 -13.28
CA GLU A 446 -35.62 0.78 -13.30
C GLU A 446 -35.68 -0.18 -14.51
N LYS A 447 -35.13 0.24 -15.65
CA LYS A 447 -35.18 -0.52 -16.89
C LYS A 447 -34.05 -1.54 -17.00
N TRP A 448 -32.84 -1.15 -16.60
CA TRP A 448 -31.61 -1.91 -16.84
C TRP A 448 -31.06 -2.60 -15.58
N GLY A 449 -31.71 -2.41 -14.40
CA GLY A 449 -31.18 -2.76 -13.09
C GLY A 449 -30.10 -1.78 -12.65
N GLN A 450 -29.09 -1.59 -13.48
CA GLN A 450 -28.06 -0.56 -13.31
C GLN A 450 -27.80 0.16 -14.63
N ARG A 451 -27.68 1.50 -14.60
CA ARG A 451 -27.17 2.29 -15.71
C ARG A 451 -25.70 2.62 -15.48
N ILE A 452 -24.91 2.56 -16.53
CA ILE A 452 -23.50 2.89 -16.49
C ILE A 452 -23.36 4.42 -16.43
N CYS A 453 -22.66 4.93 -15.40
CA CYS A 453 -22.40 6.34 -15.20
C CYS A 453 -20.90 6.60 -15.07
N GLY A 454 -20.39 7.56 -15.85
CA GLY A 454 -19.00 8.02 -15.79
C GLY A 454 -18.89 9.29 -14.94
N PHE A 455 -18.13 9.25 -13.85
CA PHE A 455 -17.73 10.42 -13.05
C PHE A 455 -16.41 10.96 -13.59
N ILE A 456 -16.40 12.20 -14.04
CA ILE A 456 -15.29 12.79 -14.79
C ILE A 456 -14.76 14.03 -14.06
N LYS A 457 -13.47 14.02 -13.74
CA LYS A 457 -12.72 15.24 -13.48
C LYS A 457 -12.14 15.72 -14.82
N ARG A 458 -12.57 16.89 -15.28
CA ARG A 458 -12.24 17.40 -16.62
C ARG A 458 -11.15 18.47 -16.59
N ASP A 459 -10.46 18.62 -17.73
CA ASP A 459 -9.60 19.76 -18.04
C ASP A 459 -10.30 20.61 -19.11
N GLY A 460 -10.71 21.82 -18.75
CA GLY A 460 -11.46 22.70 -19.63
C GLY A 460 -12.90 22.21 -19.89
N ASN A 461 -13.52 22.76 -20.94
CA ASN A 461 -14.90 22.45 -21.31
C ASN A 461 -14.98 21.20 -22.19
N ILE A 462 -15.46 20.11 -21.61
CA ILE A 462 -15.86 18.90 -22.34
C ILE A 462 -17.31 18.59 -22.00
N GLU A 463 -18.09 18.25 -23.01
CA GLU A 463 -19.53 17.96 -22.88
C GLU A 463 -19.81 16.47 -23.06
N PHE A 464 -20.99 16.03 -22.62
CA PHE A 464 -21.49 14.66 -22.79
C PHE A 464 -21.31 14.16 -24.24
N GLY A 465 -21.69 14.97 -25.24
CA GLY A 465 -21.62 14.58 -26.65
C GLY A 465 -20.22 14.24 -27.13
N ASN A 466 -19.19 14.91 -26.60
CA ASN A 466 -17.80 14.63 -26.94
C ASN A 466 -17.33 13.28 -26.38
N LEU A 467 -17.71 12.95 -25.14
CA LEU A 467 -17.35 11.67 -24.48
C LEU A 467 -18.12 10.50 -25.11
N ASP A 468 -19.40 10.66 -25.39
CA ASP A 468 -20.21 9.62 -26.05
C ASP A 468 -19.70 9.36 -27.48
N LYS A 469 -19.33 10.40 -28.23
CA LYS A 469 -18.69 10.29 -29.54
C LYS A 469 -17.37 9.52 -29.44
N HIS A 470 -16.52 9.85 -28.46
CA HIS A 470 -15.25 9.16 -28.22
C HIS A 470 -15.45 7.64 -27.97
N CYS A 471 -16.48 7.28 -27.16
CA CYS A 471 -16.84 5.89 -26.94
C CYS A 471 -17.35 5.21 -28.22
N LYS A 472 -18.14 5.88 -29.05
CA LYS A 472 -18.62 5.34 -30.33
C LYS A 472 -17.49 5.07 -31.32
N GLU A 473 -16.59 6.02 -31.46
CA GLU A 473 -15.46 5.96 -32.41
C GLU A 473 -14.42 4.87 -32.03
N SER A 474 -14.37 4.49 -30.76
CA SER A 474 -13.48 3.42 -30.28
C SER A 474 -13.92 2.00 -30.64
N GLY A 475 -15.14 1.82 -31.17
CA GLY A 475 -15.75 0.52 -31.41
C GLY A 475 -16.32 -0.16 -30.15
N MET A 476 -16.44 0.56 -29.03
CA MET A 476 -17.05 0.02 -27.80
C MET A 476 -18.51 -0.40 -28.05
N ALA A 477 -18.87 -1.59 -27.57
CA ALA A 477 -20.23 -2.11 -27.70
C ALA A 477 -21.26 -1.14 -27.05
N ASN A 478 -22.39 -0.96 -27.68
CA ASN A 478 -23.40 0.02 -27.27
C ASN A 478 -23.91 -0.15 -25.83
N PHE A 479 -24.00 -1.40 -25.35
CA PHE A 479 -24.48 -1.66 -23.99
C PHE A 479 -23.45 -1.27 -22.91
N LYS A 480 -22.16 -1.19 -23.26
CA LYS A 480 -21.08 -0.77 -22.36
C LYS A 480 -20.92 0.74 -22.26
N ARG A 481 -21.50 1.52 -23.19
CA ARG A 481 -21.34 2.97 -23.19
C ARG A 481 -22.06 3.60 -22.02
N PRO A 482 -21.43 4.53 -21.28
CA PRO A 482 -22.11 5.29 -20.24
C PRO A 482 -23.37 5.98 -20.76
N LYS A 483 -24.43 5.90 -19.97
CA LYS A 483 -25.70 6.59 -20.22
C LYS A 483 -25.71 7.99 -19.62
N GLU A 484 -24.77 8.25 -18.72
CA GLU A 484 -24.65 9.50 -18.00
C GLU A 484 -23.19 9.81 -17.72
N TYR A 485 -22.80 11.09 -17.80
CA TYR A 485 -21.52 11.59 -17.35
C TYR A 485 -21.77 12.70 -16.33
N ILE A 486 -21.18 12.55 -15.15
CA ILE A 486 -21.26 13.52 -14.05
C ILE A 486 -19.88 14.16 -13.90
N PHE A 487 -19.83 15.48 -14.10
CA PHE A 487 -18.59 16.23 -13.93
C PHE A 487 -18.41 16.57 -12.45
N VAL A 488 -17.24 16.22 -11.91
CA VAL A 488 -16.92 16.39 -10.49
C VAL A 488 -15.62 17.16 -10.32
N LYS A 489 -15.54 17.96 -9.25
CA LYS A 489 -14.31 18.69 -8.90
C LYS A 489 -13.18 17.74 -8.56
N GLU A 490 -13.48 16.69 -7.79
CA GLU A 490 -12.52 15.68 -7.36
C GLU A 490 -13.15 14.29 -7.33
N ILE A 491 -12.38 13.28 -7.70
CA ILE A 491 -12.73 11.87 -7.50
C ILE A 491 -12.40 11.48 -6.06
N PRO A 492 -13.38 10.97 -5.26
CA PRO A 492 -13.13 10.55 -3.89
C PRO A 492 -12.08 9.43 -3.80
N LYS A 493 -11.04 9.66 -3.01
CA LYS A 493 -9.95 8.70 -2.80
C LYS A 493 -9.71 8.44 -1.32
N SER A 494 -9.18 7.27 -1.02
CA SER A 494 -8.63 6.97 0.30
C SER A 494 -7.32 7.73 0.51
N PRO A 495 -6.81 7.84 1.75
CA PRO A 495 -5.49 8.43 2.03
C PRO A 495 -4.31 7.76 1.31
N THR A 496 -4.51 6.54 0.83
CA THR A 496 -3.54 5.78 0.03
C THR A 496 -3.74 5.94 -1.48
N GLY A 497 -4.59 6.89 -1.91
CA GLY A 497 -4.87 7.14 -3.32
C GLY A 497 -5.84 6.16 -4.00
N LYS A 498 -6.43 5.21 -3.25
CA LYS A 498 -7.40 4.26 -3.81
C LYS A 498 -8.76 4.93 -4.00
N ILE A 499 -9.36 4.77 -5.18
CA ILE A 499 -10.69 5.27 -5.52
C ILE A 499 -11.75 4.67 -4.59
N LEU A 500 -12.63 5.52 -4.08
CA LEU A 500 -13.73 5.16 -3.18
C LEU A 500 -15.07 5.20 -3.92
N ARG A 501 -15.32 4.21 -4.81
CA ARG A 501 -16.56 4.11 -5.60
C ARG A 501 -17.83 4.19 -4.75
N ARG A 502 -17.79 3.64 -3.52
CA ARG A 502 -18.93 3.70 -2.59
C ARG A 502 -19.39 5.13 -2.28
N LYS A 503 -18.46 6.09 -2.26
CA LYS A 503 -18.80 7.50 -2.03
C LYS A 503 -19.56 8.10 -3.21
N LEU A 504 -19.15 7.76 -4.43
CA LEU A 504 -19.85 8.15 -5.65
C LEU A 504 -21.26 7.56 -5.68
N LEU A 505 -21.40 6.28 -5.30
CA LEU A 505 -22.69 5.61 -5.19
C LEU A 505 -23.60 6.22 -4.10
N ALA A 506 -23.01 6.74 -3.02
CA ALA A 506 -23.71 7.40 -1.92
C ALA A 506 -24.02 8.89 -2.19
N GLY A 507 -23.61 9.45 -3.34
CA GLY A 507 -23.78 10.87 -3.64
C GLY A 507 -22.81 11.81 -2.91
N GLU A 508 -21.74 11.28 -2.34
CA GLU A 508 -20.73 12.05 -1.59
C GLU A 508 -19.64 12.60 -2.54
N TYR A 509 -19.99 13.60 -3.35
CA TYR A 509 -19.09 14.27 -4.28
C TYR A 509 -19.53 15.70 -4.57
N ASP A 510 -18.59 16.56 -4.97
CA ASP A 510 -18.85 17.94 -5.38
C ASP A 510 -18.94 18.04 -6.91
N LEU A 511 -20.03 18.63 -7.40
CA LEU A 511 -20.19 18.86 -8.83
C LEU A 511 -19.24 19.94 -9.34
N ASP A 512 -18.67 19.70 -10.51
CA ASP A 512 -17.99 20.70 -11.33
C ASP A 512 -19.03 21.30 -12.29
N ARG A 513 -19.57 22.47 -11.91
CA ARG A 513 -20.65 23.20 -12.62
C ARG A 513 -20.09 24.08 -13.72
#